data_df280f4d43954067f4ebf628e90dd597
#
_entry.id   df280f4d43954067f4ebf628e90dd597
#
_cell.length_a   1.000
_cell.length_b   1.000
_cell.length_c   1.000
_cell.angle_alpha   90.00
_cell.angle_beta   90.00
_cell.angle_gamma   90.00
#
_symmetry.space_group_name_H-M   'P 1'
#
loop_
_entity.id
_entity.type
_entity.pdbx_description
1 polymer ?
#
loop_
_entity_poly.entity_id
_entity_poly.type
_entity_poly.pdbx_seq_one_letter_code
_entity_poly.pdbx_strand_id
1 'polypeptide(L)'
;MLPPLLSLFQNAILYPDGHLQTIWTKVITSRCGPVYIDYSGMFAEAQIYLQDRGLALLYMPLRSYNKEIFNYLSSPPSELLCPYILLEDELITYDGMGDVRTYDLILQYIPQGELLAYTPLGSDVLPMIDELEQECRRVGFSHNNLNPYNVIVSNLGQLHPIRYHFATMDGARDNFDALRAMFQPKPHSKAELNDADFIYDVGDCEIYDAHQGFIRFLKDGLYGYKDLAGNDIIPAQFIWATDFLENRAIVATQSGYGVINTAGRYIVPPEYEILYYNTDYMIFYYFEYDSVVGFDYNGRPLESDDYRFEHLLKYRYTKPPIIYK
;
A
#
# COMPACT_ATOMS: atom_id res chain seq x y z
N MET A 1 15.52 9.30 12.33
CA MET A 1 15.26 10.77 12.16
C MET A 1 14.89 10.98 10.70
N LEU A 2 13.74 11.62 10.40
CA LEU A 2 13.37 11.94 9.02
C LEU A 2 14.48 12.79 8.36
N PRO A 3 14.77 12.62 7.06
CA PRO A 3 15.61 13.55 6.33
C PRO A 3 15.14 14.99 6.56
N PRO A 4 16.04 15.98 6.62
CA PRO A 4 15.69 17.35 7.01
C PRO A 4 14.50 17.93 6.23
N LEU A 5 14.41 17.69 4.92
CA LEU A 5 13.32 18.18 4.09
C LEU A 5 11.97 17.51 4.41
N LEU A 6 11.97 16.21 4.71
CA LEU A 6 10.76 15.51 5.14
C LEU A 6 10.27 15.97 6.52
N SER A 7 11.21 16.26 7.43
CA SER A 7 10.87 16.83 8.73
C SER A 7 10.25 18.22 8.59
N LEU A 8 10.74 19.04 7.68
CA LEU A 8 10.16 20.35 7.37
C LEU A 8 8.73 20.22 6.82
N PHE A 9 8.53 19.29 5.88
CA PHE A 9 7.21 19.01 5.31
C PHE A 9 6.24 18.47 6.38
N GLN A 10 6.67 17.54 7.24
CA GLN A 10 5.87 17.04 8.36
C GLN A 10 5.48 18.17 9.32
N ASN A 11 6.42 19.05 9.66
CA ASN A 11 6.17 20.18 10.54
C ASN A 11 5.18 21.16 9.92
N ALA A 12 5.28 21.43 8.61
CA ALA A 12 4.34 22.31 7.92
C ALA A 12 2.90 21.79 7.93
N ILE A 13 2.71 20.47 7.92
CA ILE A 13 1.39 19.86 8.03
C ILE A 13 0.84 19.97 9.47
N LEU A 14 1.70 19.76 10.47
CA LEU A 14 1.31 19.83 11.88
C LEU A 14 1.13 21.27 12.39
N TYR A 15 1.89 22.21 11.82
CA TYR A 15 1.90 23.64 12.16
C TYR A 15 1.82 24.47 10.88
N PRO A 16 0.66 24.49 10.19
CA PRO A 16 0.56 25.08 8.86
C PRO A 16 0.73 26.59 8.82
N ASP A 17 0.44 27.29 9.92
CA ASP A 17 0.61 28.73 10.00
C ASP A 17 2.09 29.12 9.91
N GLY A 18 2.41 29.99 8.95
CA GLY A 18 3.77 30.42 8.63
C GLY A 18 4.60 29.43 7.81
N HIS A 19 4.07 28.24 7.53
CA HIS A 19 4.74 27.21 6.72
C HIS A 19 4.03 26.87 5.42
N LEU A 20 2.71 27.05 5.35
CA LEU A 20 1.92 26.90 4.12
C LEU A 20 1.34 28.24 3.72
N GLN A 21 1.37 28.55 2.41
CA GLN A 21 0.90 29.86 1.93
C GLN A 21 -0.60 29.94 1.74
N THR A 22 -1.21 28.96 1.06
CA THR A 22 -2.59 29.08 0.58
C THR A 22 -3.58 28.17 1.29
N ILE A 23 -3.14 26.98 1.72
CA ILE A 23 -4.04 26.00 2.35
C ILE A 23 -3.98 25.97 3.88
N TRP A 24 -3.11 26.76 4.50
CA TRP A 24 -2.86 26.69 5.94
C TRP A 24 -4.11 26.84 6.81
N THR A 25 -5.06 27.72 6.45
CA THR A 25 -6.31 27.90 7.19
C THR A 25 -7.31 26.76 7.03
N LYS A 26 -7.11 25.90 6.05
CA LYS A 26 -8.02 24.80 5.71
C LYS A 26 -7.61 23.46 6.31
N VAL A 27 -6.35 23.31 6.69
CA VAL A 27 -5.81 22.03 7.20
C VAL A 27 -6.33 21.75 8.60
N ILE A 28 -6.93 20.57 8.80
CA ILE A 28 -7.34 20.07 10.12
C ILE A 28 -6.19 19.21 10.68
N THR A 29 -5.26 19.83 11.36
CA THR A 29 -3.99 19.21 11.80
C THR A 29 -4.18 17.96 12.65
N SER A 30 -5.21 17.91 13.49
CA SER A 30 -5.51 16.76 14.36
C SER A 30 -5.94 15.49 13.59
N ARG A 31 -6.18 15.61 12.28
CA ARG A 31 -6.58 14.50 11.41
C ARG A 31 -5.54 14.13 10.36
N CYS A 32 -4.43 14.88 10.28
CA CYS A 32 -3.39 14.62 9.29
C CYS A 32 -2.56 13.41 9.68
N GLY A 33 -2.20 12.62 8.66
CA GLY A 33 -1.31 11.48 8.80
C GLY A 33 0.19 11.85 8.79
N PRO A 34 1.06 10.89 9.03
CA PRO A 34 2.50 11.10 8.92
C PRO A 34 2.91 11.29 7.45
N VAL A 35 4.04 11.97 7.26
CA VAL A 35 4.72 12.06 5.96
C VAL A 35 5.54 10.81 5.71
N TYR A 36 5.46 10.27 4.52
CA TYR A 36 6.29 9.17 4.04
C TYR A 36 6.76 9.43 2.62
N ILE A 37 7.84 8.76 2.20
CA ILE A 37 8.28 8.77 0.81
C ILE A 37 7.49 7.69 0.08
N ASP A 38 6.96 8.03 -1.11
CA ASP A 38 6.31 7.04 -1.96
C ASP A 38 7.33 5.99 -2.45
N TYR A 39 6.86 4.83 -2.88
CA TYR A 39 7.73 3.73 -3.31
C TYR A 39 8.59 4.07 -4.53
N SER A 40 8.24 5.10 -5.31
CA SER A 40 9.08 5.57 -6.43
C SER A 40 10.27 6.40 -5.96
N GLY A 41 10.26 6.89 -4.71
CA GLY A 41 11.24 7.81 -4.17
C GLY A 41 11.21 9.20 -4.82
N MET A 42 10.14 9.52 -5.57
CA MET A 42 10.00 10.79 -6.29
C MET A 42 9.22 11.84 -5.51
N PHE A 43 8.35 11.40 -4.58
CA PHE A 43 7.49 12.28 -3.81
C PHE A 43 7.48 11.92 -2.34
N ALA A 44 7.39 12.92 -1.49
CA ALA A 44 6.90 12.74 -0.13
C ALA A 44 5.40 12.93 -0.13
N GLU A 45 4.65 12.05 0.52
CA GLU A 45 3.19 12.04 0.57
C GLU A 45 2.71 12.16 2.01
N ALA A 46 1.64 12.90 2.20
CA ALA A 46 0.88 12.92 3.44
C ALA A 46 -0.62 12.90 3.16
N GLN A 47 -1.35 12.19 4.00
CA GLN A 47 -2.79 12.29 4.05
C GLN A 47 -3.19 13.48 4.91
N ILE A 48 -3.97 14.40 4.37
CA ILE A 48 -4.46 15.59 5.07
C ILE A 48 -5.97 15.68 5.03
N TYR A 49 -6.54 16.42 5.95
CA TYR A 49 -7.97 16.76 5.96
C TYR A 49 -8.15 18.25 5.83
N LEU A 50 -8.97 18.66 4.87
CA LEU A 50 -9.33 20.05 4.63
C LEU A 50 -10.75 20.33 5.08
N GLN A 51 -10.97 21.52 5.67
CA GLN A 51 -12.27 21.91 6.21
C GLN A 51 -13.37 21.96 5.15
N ASP A 52 -13.03 22.39 3.94
CA ASP A 52 -13.96 22.63 2.83
C ASP A 52 -14.22 21.40 1.95
N ARG A 53 -13.32 20.43 1.91
CA ARG A 53 -13.39 19.30 0.98
C ARG A 53 -13.08 17.91 1.57
N GLY A 54 -12.74 17.83 2.85
CA GLY A 54 -12.48 16.57 3.52
C GLY A 54 -11.09 15.99 3.22
N LEU A 55 -11.03 14.72 2.89
CA LEU A 55 -9.79 13.99 2.70
C LEU A 55 -9.07 14.40 1.42
N ALA A 56 -7.76 14.59 1.51
CA ALA A 56 -6.88 14.86 0.37
C ALA A 56 -5.49 14.23 0.59
N LEU A 57 -4.76 14.05 -0.48
CA LEU A 57 -3.34 13.73 -0.47
C LEU A 57 -2.54 14.98 -0.81
N LEU A 58 -1.53 15.25 -0.02
CA LEU A 58 -0.58 16.34 -0.24
C LEU A 58 0.78 15.73 -0.54
N TYR A 59 1.36 16.16 -1.66
CA TYR A 59 2.66 15.66 -2.11
C TYR A 59 3.68 16.77 -2.17
N MET A 60 4.90 16.47 -1.77
CA MET A 60 6.07 17.31 -2.02
C MET A 60 6.97 16.61 -3.03
N PRO A 61 7.20 17.18 -4.21
CA PRO A 61 8.13 16.63 -5.18
C PRO A 61 9.57 16.63 -4.63
N LEU A 62 10.24 15.48 -4.70
CA LEU A 62 11.63 15.31 -4.31
C LEU A 62 12.56 15.32 -5.54
N ARG A 63 11.99 15.21 -6.73
CA ARG A 63 12.67 15.23 -8.03
C ARG A 63 11.84 16.02 -9.04
N SER A 64 12.38 16.19 -10.23
CA SER A 64 11.65 16.83 -11.35
C SER A 64 10.40 16.00 -11.72
N TYR A 65 9.31 16.67 -12.02
CA TYR A 65 8.03 16.10 -12.35
C TYR A 65 7.38 16.82 -13.55
N ASN A 66 6.38 16.20 -14.16
CA ASN A 66 5.67 16.77 -15.29
C ASN A 66 4.66 17.83 -14.82
N LYS A 67 4.92 19.10 -15.11
CA LYS A 67 4.00 20.20 -14.78
C LYS A 67 2.82 20.36 -15.76
N GLU A 68 2.91 19.82 -16.97
CA GLU A 68 1.85 19.99 -17.97
C GLU A 68 0.54 19.30 -17.56
N ILE A 69 0.62 18.21 -16.79
CA ILE A 69 -0.54 17.43 -16.35
C ILE A 69 -1.54 18.28 -15.55
N PHE A 70 -1.08 19.30 -14.82
CA PHE A 70 -1.94 20.14 -13.98
C PHE A 70 -2.86 21.04 -14.83
N ASN A 71 -2.50 21.37 -16.07
CA ASN A 71 -3.36 22.10 -16.98
C ASN A 71 -4.66 21.35 -17.29
N TYR A 72 -4.65 20.04 -17.15
CA TYR A 72 -5.78 19.15 -17.43
C TYR A 72 -6.47 18.68 -16.15
N LEU A 73 -5.71 18.38 -15.11
CA LEU A 73 -6.23 17.71 -13.93
C LEU A 73 -6.53 18.66 -12.76
N SER A 74 -6.20 19.93 -12.83
CA SER A 74 -6.69 20.92 -11.85
C SER A 74 -8.23 21.04 -11.87
N SER A 75 -8.83 20.83 -13.06
CA SER A 75 -10.27 20.70 -13.26
C SER A 75 -10.48 19.51 -14.21
N PRO A 76 -10.49 18.28 -13.71
CA PRO A 76 -10.43 17.11 -14.56
C PRO A 76 -11.66 16.98 -15.47
N PRO A 77 -11.48 16.43 -16.69
CA PRO A 77 -12.56 16.31 -17.67
C PRO A 77 -13.54 15.15 -17.38
N SER A 78 -13.39 14.49 -16.25
CA SER A 78 -14.20 13.37 -15.81
C SER A 78 -14.39 13.39 -14.30
N GLU A 79 -15.56 12.98 -13.83
CA GLU A 79 -15.85 12.83 -12.40
C GLU A 79 -15.11 11.64 -11.76
N LEU A 80 -14.65 10.68 -12.55
CA LEU A 80 -13.83 9.57 -12.07
C LEU A 80 -12.37 9.98 -11.81
N LEU A 81 -11.92 11.11 -12.36
CA LEU A 81 -10.59 11.64 -12.13
C LEU A 81 -10.59 12.64 -10.98
N CYS A 82 -9.71 12.43 -10.02
CA CYS A 82 -9.57 13.29 -8.86
C CYS A 82 -8.85 14.60 -9.22
N PRO A 83 -9.33 15.77 -8.78
CA PRO A 83 -8.61 17.03 -8.98
C PRO A 83 -7.17 16.95 -8.46
N TYR A 84 -6.21 17.33 -9.29
CA TYR A 84 -4.77 17.25 -9.02
C TYR A 84 -4.16 18.62 -9.32
N ILE A 85 -3.79 19.37 -8.27
CA ILE A 85 -3.56 20.79 -8.30
C ILE A 85 -2.12 21.08 -7.88
N LEU A 86 -1.39 21.82 -8.69
CA LEU A 86 -0.10 22.37 -8.32
C LEU A 86 -0.30 23.62 -7.45
N LEU A 87 0.34 23.63 -6.30
CA LEU A 87 0.45 24.76 -5.40
C LEU A 87 1.91 25.25 -5.48
N GLU A 88 2.15 26.25 -6.33
CA GLU A 88 3.50 26.78 -6.52
C GLU A 88 3.95 27.54 -5.27
N ASP A 89 5.21 27.35 -4.87
CA ASP A 89 5.84 28.00 -3.71
C ASP A 89 5.07 27.80 -2.37
N GLU A 90 4.24 26.78 -2.25
CA GLU A 90 3.31 26.59 -1.15
C GLU A 90 3.99 26.34 0.19
N LEU A 91 5.06 25.54 0.23
CA LEU A 91 5.81 25.25 1.45
C LEU A 91 6.89 26.31 1.66
N ILE A 92 6.83 27.01 2.78
CA ILE A 92 7.82 27.99 3.21
C ILE A 92 8.73 27.37 4.26
N THR A 93 10.02 27.53 4.09
CA THR A 93 11.03 27.12 5.06
C THR A 93 12.04 28.24 5.27
N TYR A 94 12.68 28.23 6.45
CA TYR A 94 13.72 29.17 6.81
C TYR A 94 15.00 28.38 7.06
N ASP A 95 16.10 28.81 6.45
CA ASP A 95 17.40 28.24 6.77
C ASP A 95 17.97 28.83 8.07
N GLY A 96 19.13 28.30 8.51
CA GLY A 96 19.76 28.74 9.76
C GLY A 96 20.25 30.20 9.75
N MET A 97 20.24 30.88 8.59
CA MET A 97 20.57 32.31 8.43
C MET A 97 19.31 33.19 8.30
N GLY A 98 18.12 32.56 8.24
CA GLY A 98 16.85 33.26 8.08
C GLY A 98 16.45 33.49 6.63
N ASP A 99 17.19 32.94 5.67
CA ASP A 99 16.82 33.00 4.26
C ASP A 99 15.61 32.11 3.99
N VAL A 100 14.66 32.66 3.23
CA VAL A 100 13.41 31.97 2.86
C VAL A 100 13.66 31.04 1.68
N ARG A 101 13.18 29.82 1.78
CA ARG A 101 13.11 28.86 0.67
C ARG A 101 11.67 28.40 0.52
N THR A 102 11.24 28.27 -0.72
CA THR A 102 9.90 27.79 -1.06
C THR A 102 9.99 26.49 -1.86
N TYR A 103 8.93 25.70 -1.76
CA TYR A 103 8.80 24.45 -2.52
C TYR A 103 7.37 24.32 -3.03
N ASP A 104 7.26 23.82 -4.23
CA ASP A 104 5.96 23.44 -4.80
C ASP A 104 5.39 22.26 -4.01
N LEU A 105 4.08 22.29 -3.75
CA LEU A 105 3.33 21.16 -3.30
C LEU A 105 2.27 20.77 -4.33
N ILE A 106 1.78 19.55 -4.24
CA ILE A 106 0.70 19.06 -5.10
C ILE A 106 -0.42 18.58 -4.21
N LEU A 107 -1.62 19.07 -4.47
CA LEU A 107 -2.83 18.70 -3.74
C LEU A 107 -3.73 17.83 -4.62
N GLN A 108 -4.09 16.65 -4.15
CA GLN A 108 -5.06 15.76 -4.79
C GLN A 108 -6.26 15.55 -3.88
N TYR A 109 -7.42 16.05 -4.28
CA TYR A 109 -8.67 15.72 -3.61
C TYR A 109 -9.05 14.28 -3.92
N ILE A 110 -9.43 13.53 -2.91
CA ILE A 110 -9.82 12.13 -3.08
C ILE A 110 -11.22 11.91 -2.51
N PRO A 111 -12.04 11.04 -3.12
CA PRO A 111 -13.36 10.70 -2.60
C PRO A 111 -13.25 9.92 -1.28
N GLN A 112 -14.33 9.93 -0.52
CA GLN A 112 -14.45 9.02 0.61
C GLN A 112 -14.60 7.59 0.08
N GLY A 113 -13.82 6.68 0.63
CA GLY A 113 -13.78 5.29 0.19
C GLY A 113 -12.54 4.58 0.71
N GLU A 114 -12.28 3.42 0.16
CA GLU A 114 -11.13 2.57 0.50
C GLU A 114 -10.28 2.28 -0.74
N LEU A 115 -8.99 1.99 -0.53
CA LEU A 115 -8.14 1.53 -1.63
C LEU A 115 -8.66 0.20 -2.15
N LEU A 116 -8.67 0.05 -3.47
CA LEU A 116 -9.12 -1.18 -4.15
C LEU A 116 -8.37 -2.42 -3.64
N ALA A 117 -7.10 -2.26 -3.27
CA ALA A 117 -6.29 -3.33 -2.68
C ALA A 117 -6.86 -3.89 -1.35
N TYR A 118 -7.72 -3.14 -0.67
CA TYR A 118 -8.29 -3.53 0.63
C TYR A 118 -9.80 -3.77 0.57
N THR A 119 -10.40 -3.63 -0.61
CA THR A 119 -11.84 -3.78 -0.79
C THR A 119 -12.16 -5.22 -1.18
N PRO A 120 -13.05 -5.93 -0.48
CA PRO A 120 -13.37 -7.34 -0.73
C PRO A 120 -14.38 -7.52 -1.87
N LEU A 121 -14.12 -6.95 -3.04
CA LEU A 121 -15.07 -6.97 -4.17
C LEU A 121 -14.95 -8.19 -5.08
N GLY A 122 -13.83 -8.92 -5.05
CA GLY A 122 -13.63 -10.04 -5.98
C GLY A 122 -13.90 -9.65 -7.43
N SER A 123 -14.65 -10.49 -8.18
CA SER A 123 -15.00 -10.22 -9.57
C SER A 123 -16.00 -9.09 -9.78
N ASP A 124 -16.69 -8.64 -8.73
CA ASP A 124 -17.72 -7.58 -8.83
C ASP A 124 -17.10 -6.22 -9.21
N VAL A 125 -15.79 -6.08 -9.05
CA VAL A 125 -15.05 -4.90 -9.49
C VAL A 125 -14.83 -4.83 -11.01
N LEU A 126 -14.95 -5.93 -11.74
CA LEU A 126 -14.63 -5.97 -13.17
C LEU A 126 -15.43 -4.96 -14.01
N PRO A 127 -16.77 -4.82 -13.85
CA PRO A 127 -17.53 -3.80 -14.55
C PRO A 127 -17.08 -2.38 -14.22
N MET A 128 -16.65 -2.14 -12.99
CA MET A 128 -16.14 -0.83 -12.55
C MET A 128 -14.78 -0.51 -13.20
N ILE A 129 -13.93 -1.51 -13.39
CA ILE A 129 -12.67 -1.38 -14.14
C ILE A 129 -12.95 -1.06 -15.60
N ASP A 130 -13.94 -1.68 -16.21
CA ASP A 130 -14.34 -1.43 -17.59
C ASP A 130 -14.86 0.02 -17.78
N GLU A 131 -15.66 0.51 -16.84
CA GLU A 131 -16.14 1.89 -16.83
C GLU A 131 -14.96 2.87 -16.71
N LEU A 132 -14.06 2.65 -15.77
CA LEU A 132 -12.87 3.49 -15.59
C LEU A 132 -12.00 3.50 -16.85
N GLU A 133 -11.76 2.34 -17.48
CA GLU A 133 -10.99 2.25 -18.71
C GLU A 133 -11.63 3.03 -19.86
N GLN A 134 -12.95 2.86 -20.05
CA GLN A 134 -13.68 3.61 -21.09
C GLN A 134 -13.58 5.10 -20.88
N GLU A 135 -13.69 5.54 -19.63
CA GLU A 135 -13.60 6.95 -19.29
C GLU A 135 -12.18 7.51 -19.46
N CYS A 136 -11.17 6.79 -19.01
CA CYS A 136 -9.76 7.18 -19.25
C CYS A 136 -9.46 7.31 -20.75
N ARG A 137 -9.92 6.37 -21.56
CA ARG A 137 -9.78 6.42 -23.03
C ARG A 137 -10.52 7.61 -23.64
N ARG A 138 -11.74 7.88 -23.16
CA ARG A 138 -12.56 9.00 -23.67
C ARG A 138 -11.88 10.35 -23.47
N VAL A 139 -11.21 10.54 -22.34
CA VAL A 139 -10.56 11.83 -22.01
C VAL A 139 -9.07 11.87 -22.35
N GLY A 140 -8.51 10.76 -22.85
CA GLY A 140 -7.08 10.65 -23.20
C GLY A 140 -6.15 10.56 -22.00
N PHE A 141 -6.67 10.21 -20.80
CA PHE A 141 -5.88 10.08 -19.60
C PHE A 141 -5.21 8.70 -19.52
N SER A 142 -3.94 8.70 -19.12
CA SER A 142 -3.16 7.50 -18.83
C SER A 142 -2.48 7.67 -17.48
N HIS A 143 -2.72 6.74 -16.57
CA HIS A 143 -2.13 6.76 -15.23
C HIS A 143 -0.66 6.35 -15.23
N ASN A 144 -0.27 5.46 -16.16
CA ASN A 144 1.07 4.88 -16.36
C ASN A 144 1.63 4.09 -15.14
N ASN A 145 0.83 3.92 -14.09
CA ASN A 145 1.17 3.13 -12.90
C ASN A 145 -0.11 2.62 -12.21
N LEU A 146 -1.08 2.17 -13.01
CA LEU A 146 -2.36 1.71 -12.50
C LEU A 146 -2.22 0.37 -11.77
N ASN A 147 -2.60 0.33 -10.49
CA ASN A 147 -2.60 -0.86 -9.66
C ASN A 147 -3.59 -0.68 -8.50
N PRO A 148 -3.99 -1.74 -7.76
CA PRO A 148 -5.00 -1.64 -6.71
C PRO A 148 -4.67 -0.66 -5.57
N TYR A 149 -3.41 -0.32 -5.34
CA TYR A 149 -2.99 0.65 -4.32
C TYR A 149 -3.08 2.10 -4.81
N ASN A 150 -3.31 2.31 -6.11
CA ASN A 150 -3.48 3.63 -6.72
C ASN A 150 -4.91 3.88 -7.21
N VAL A 151 -5.87 3.10 -6.71
CA VAL A 151 -7.29 3.24 -7.03
C VAL A 151 -8.10 3.22 -5.75
N ILE A 152 -9.03 4.16 -5.59
CA ILE A 152 -10.01 4.19 -4.51
C ILE A 152 -11.35 3.67 -5.05
N VAL A 153 -11.97 2.80 -4.29
CA VAL A 153 -13.39 2.48 -4.41
C VAL A 153 -14.16 3.47 -3.56
N SER A 154 -14.87 4.37 -4.18
CA SER A 154 -15.66 5.38 -3.46
C SER A 154 -16.89 4.76 -2.80
N ASN A 155 -17.46 5.46 -1.81
CA ASN A 155 -18.71 5.05 -1.16
C ASN A 155 -19.90 4.98 -2.13
N LEU A 156 -19.76 5.54 -3.35
CA LEU A 156 -20.73 5.45 -4.43
C LEU A 156 -20.51 4.23 -5.34
N GLY A 157 -19.50 3.40 -5.05
CA GLY A 157 -19.18 2.22 -5.84
C GLY A 157 -18.49 2.54 -7.17
N GLN A 158 -17.74 3.62 -7.24
CA GLN A 158 -16.96 4.02 -8.43
C GLN A 158 -15.46 3.93 -8.17
N LEU A 159 -14.68 3.63 -9.20
CA LEU A 159 -13.23 3.61 -9.12
C LEU A 159 -12.64 4.97 -9.46
N HIS A 160 -11.76 5.46 -8.60
CA HIS A 160 -11.05 6.72 -8.78
C HIS A 160 -9.55 6.47 -8.67
N PRO A 161 -8.78 6.63 -9.76
CA PRO A 161 -7.33 6.56 -9.69
C PRO A 161 -6.78 7.75 -8.89
N ILE A 162 -5.69 7.52 -8.19
CA ILE A 162 -4.97 8.52 -7.38
C ILE A 162 -3.47 8.39 -7.61
N ARG A 163 -2.66 9.34 -7.10
CA ARG A 163 -1.19 9.33 -7.26
C ARG A 163 -0.75 9.46 -8.71
N TYR A 164 -1.14 10.55 -9.36
CA TYR A 164 -0.89 10.81 -10.79
C TYR A 164 0.56 11.19 -11.12
N HIS A 165 1.54 10.65 -10.40
CA HIS A 165 2.95 11.03 -10.52
C HIS A 165 3.55 10.77 -11.90
N PHE A 166 3.02 9.78 -12.61
CA PHE A 166 3.46 9.38 -13.96
C PHE A 166 2.39 9.62 -15.03
N ALA A 167 1.27 10.22 -14.65
CA ALA A 167 0.13 10.35 -15.55
C ALA A 167 0.44 11.29 -16.73
N THR A 168 -0.20 10.99 -17.84
CA THR A 168 -0.13 11.76 -19.10
C THR A 168 -1.52 11.94 -19.70
N MET A 169 -1.64 12.87 -20.63
CA MET A 169 -2.86 13.09 -21.42
C MET A 169 -2.62 12.77 -22.90
N ASP A 170 -1.82 11.77 -23.19
CA ASP A 170 -1.44 11.36 -24.55
C ASP A 170 -2.22 10.16 -25.07
N GLY A 171 -3.13 9.60 -24.23
CA GLY A 171 -3.92 8.43 -24.56
C GLY A 171 -3.10 7.15 -24.65
N ALA A 172 -1.90 7.11 -24.03
CA ALA A 172 -1.14 5.89 -23.85
C ALA A 172 -2.00 4.84 -23.13
N ARG A 173 -1.67 3.56 -23.30
CA ARG A 173 -2.49 2.49 -22.73
C ARG A 173 -2.01 2.12 -21.35
N ASP A 174 -2.82 2.38 -20.34
CA ASP A 174 -2.67 1.75 -19.02
C ASP A 174 -2.89 0.24 -19.11
N ASN A 175 -2.30 -0.47 -18.16
CA ASN A 175 -2.43 -1.92 -18.10
C ASN A 175 -3.70 -2.34 -17.34
N PHE A 176 -4.85 -1.99 -17.89
CA PHE A 176 -6.15 -2.41 -17.34
C PHE A 176 -6.33 -3.92 -17.34
N ASP A 177 -5.72 -4.63 -18.31
CA ASP A 177 -5.77 -6.09 -18.36
C ASP A 177 -5.05 -6.72 -17.17
N ALA A 178 -3.92 -6.17 -16.75
CA ALA A 178 -3.24 -6.60 -15.54
C ALA A 178 -4.07 -6.32 -14.28
N LEU A 179 -4.73 -5.15 -14.22
CA LEU A 179 -5.63 -4.83 -13.11
C LEU A 179 -6.81 -5.80 -13.06
N ARG A 180 -7.45 -6.10 -14.20
CA ARG A 180 -8.53 -7.11 -14.29
C ARG A 180 -8.08 -8.50 -13.87
N ALA A 181 -6.90 -8.91 -14.31
CA ALA A 181 -6.37 -10.25 -14.02
C ALA A 181 -6.21 -10.50 -12.51
N MET A 182 -6.09 -9.45 -11.70
CA MET A 182 -6.00 -9.56 -10.23
C MET A 182 -7.35 -9.91 -9.59
N PHE A 183 -8.47 -9.63 -10.27
CA PHE A 183 -9.82 -9.84 -9.78
C PHE A 183 -10.63 -10.86 -10.61
N GLN A 184 -10.10 -11.31 -11.73
CA GLN A 184 -10.69 -12.41 -12.45
C GLN A 184 -10.50 -13.70 -11.64
N PRO A 185 -11.55 -14.54 -11.53
CA PRO A 185 -11.35 -15.92 -11.08
C PRO A 185 -10.24 -16.50 -11.98
N LYS A 186 -9.11 -16.84 -11.42
CA LYS A 186 -8.08 -17.50 -12.21
C LYS A 186 -8.72 -18.74 -12.79
N PRO A 187 -8.73 -18.94 -14.13
CA PRO A 187 -9.15 -20.20 -14.67
C PRO A 187 -8.26 -21.23 -13.98
N HIS A 188 -8.86 -22.12 -13.19
CA HIS A 188 -8.14 -23.29 -12.73
C HIS A 188 -7.54 -23.87 -14.00
N SER A 189 -6.24 -23.82 -14.13
CA SER A 189 -5.58 -24.41 -15.27
C SER A 189 -5.89 -25.89 -15.20
N LYS A 190 -6.88 -26.33 -15.96
CA LYS A 190 -7.13 -27.74 -16.29
C LYS A 190 -5.98 -28.24 -17.17
N ALA A 191 -4.75 -27.96 -16.77
CA ALA A 191 -3.56 -28.55 -17.31
C ALA A 191 -3.36 -29.85 -16.52
N GLU A 192 -3.98 -30.91 -17.02
CA GLU A 192 -3.57 -32.31 -16.78
C GLU A 192 -3.70 -32.86 -15.33
N LEU A 193 -4.83 -32.62 -14.69
CA LEU A 193 -5.30 -33.50 -13.60
C LEU A 193 -6.59 -34.16 -14.05
N ASN A 194 -6.63 -35.48 -14.07
CA ASN A 194 -7.79 -36.26 -14.48
C ASN A 194 -9.02 -35.83 -13.67
N ASP A 195 -10.14 -35.62 -14.36
CA ASP A 195 -11.44 -35.13 -13.89
C ASP A 195 -12.10 -35.93 -12.75
N ALA A 196 -11.39 -36.83 -12.07
CA ALA A 196 -11.97 -37.72 -11.09
C ALA A 196 -11.72 -37.39 -9.61
N ASP A 197 -10.81 -36.48 -9.27
CA ASP A 197 -10.31 -36.41 -7.88
C ASP A 197 -10.53 -35.09 -7.13
N PHE A 198 -11.25 -34.12 -7.68
CA PHE A 198 -11.48 -32.84 -6.98
C PHE A 198 -12.96 -32.50 -6.80
N ILE A 199 -13.65 -33.25 -5.98
CA ILE A 199 -14.84 -32.72 -5.30
C ILE A 199 -14.35 -32.14 -3.97
N TYR A 200 -14.00 -30.86 -3.98
CA TYR A 200 -13.91 -30.11 -2.74
C TYR A 200 -15.31 -29.86 -2.23
N ASP A 201 -15.71 -30.56 -1.19
CA ASP A 201 -16.77 -30.12 -0.32
C ASP A 201 -16.24 -28.89 0.45
N VAL A 202 -16.37 -27.72 -0.14
CA VAL A 202 -15.96 -26.43 0.42
C VAL A 202 -17.04 -25.90 1.36
N GLY A 203 -17.58 -26.75 2.24
CA GLY A 203 -18.40 -26.27 3.33
C GLY A 203 -17.62 -25.22 4.14
N ASP A 204 -18.14 -24.00 4.27
CA ASP A 204 -17.70 -22.90 5.14
C ASP A 204 -16.18 -22.60 5.18
N CYS A 205 -15.45 -22.84 4.07
CA CYS A 205 -13.98 -22.65 4.02
C CYS A 205 -13.62 -21.76 2.82
N GLU A 206 -12.98 -20.63 3.10
CA GLU A 206 -12.38 -19.77 2.07
C GLU A 206 -10.98 -20.28 1.71
N ILE A 207 -10.70 -20.47 0.42
CA ILE A 207 -9.43 -20.95 -0.11
C ILE A 207 -8.77 -19.82 -0.90
N TYR A 208 -7.48 -19.61 -0.64
CA TYR A 208 -6.65 -18.61 -1.28
C TYR A 208 -5.75 -19.24 -2.36
N ASP A 209 -5.10 -18.41 -3.16
CA ASP A 209 -4.16 -18.88 -4.20
C ASP A 209 -3.00 -19.68 -3.61
N ALA A 210 -2.49 -20.64 -4.40
CA ALA A 210 -1.33 -21.44 -3.99
C ALA A 210 -0.03 -20.62 -4.11
N HIS A 211 0.74 -20.58 -3.04
CA HIS A 211 2.08 -20.00 -2.99
C HIS A 211 3.11 -21.02 -2.53
N GLN A 212 4.13 -21.25 -3.33
CA GLN A 212 5.24 -22.18 -3.04
C GLN A 212 4.78 -23.60 -2.65
N GLY A 213 3.68 -24.08 -3.24
CA GLY A 213 3.14 -25.42 -2.97
C GLY A 213 2.19 -25.49 -1.77
N PHE A 214 1.84 -24.36 -1.18
CA PHE A 214 0.89 -24.25 -0.07
C PHE A 214 -0.29 -23.37 -0.47
N ILE A 215 -1.47 -23.75 0.02
CA ILE A 215 -2.72 -23.00 -0.12
C ILE A 215 -3.12 -22.54 1.28
N ARG A 216 -3.14 -21.24 1.52
CA ARG A 216 -3.72 -20.69 2.73
C ARG A 216 -5.24 -20.82 2.65
N PHE A 217 -5.90 -21.17 3.74
CA PHE A 217 -7.34 -21.24 3.83
C PHE A 217 -7.85 -20.63 5.13
N LEU A 218 -9.08 -20.16 5.11
CA LEU A 218 -9.81 -19.66 6.27
C LEU A 218 -10.97 -20.60 6.57
N LYS A 219 -11.06 -21.09 7.80
CA LYS A 219 -12.15 -21.92 8.29
C LYS A 219 -12.52 -21.51 9.71
N ASP A 220 -13.79 -21.31 9.98
CA ASP A 220 -14.29 -20.89 11.30
C ASP A 220 -13.59 -19.61 11.84
N GLY A 221 -13.20 -18.70 10.93
CA GLY A 221 -12.49 -17.47 11.28
C GLY A 221 -11.01 -17.64 11.59
N LEU A 222 -10.43 -18.82 11.37
CA LEU A 222 -9.03 -19.11 11.59
C LEU A 222 -8.32 -19.56 10.30
N TYR A 223 -7.07 -19.13 10.14
CA TYR A 223 -6.23 -19.48 9.00
C TYR A 223 -5.45 -20.77 9.26
N GLY A 224 -5.30 -21.55 8.19
CA GLY A 224 -4.46 -22.73 8.10
C GLY A 224 -3.85 -22.87 6.71
N TYR A 225 -3.16 -23.99 6.46
CA TYR A 225 -2.52 -24.25 5.16
C TYR A 225 -2.76 -25.68 4.70
N LYS A 226 -3.05 -25.81 3.41
CA LYS A 226 -3.20 -27.07 2.69
C LYS A 226 -2.05 -27.26 1.70
N ASP A 227 -1.81 -28.51 1.30
CA ASP A 227 -1.01 -28.80 0.10
C ASP A 227 -1.83 -28.58 -1.20
N LEU A 228 -1.16 -28.75 -2.33
CA LEU A 228 -1.81 -28.63 -3.64
C LEU A 228 -2.83 -29.76 -3.91
N ALA A 229 -2.81 -30.83 -3.13
CA ALA A 229 -3.77 -31.92 -3.18
C ALA A 229 -5.00 -31.66 -2.27
N GLY A 230 -5.00 -30.55 -1.51
CA GLY A 230 -6.09 -30.16 -0.62
C GLY A 230 -6.02 -30.77 0.77
N ASN A 231 -4.93 -31.48 1.13
CA ASN A 231 -4.76 -32.02 2.47
C ASN A 231 -4.32 -30.93 3.44
N ASP A 232 -4.88 -30.93 4.64
CA ASP A 232 -4.47 -30.00 5.70
C ASP A 232 -3.05 -30.33 6.15
N ILE A 233 -2.10 -29.46 5.83
CA ILE A 233 -0.71 -29.51 6.33
C ILE A 233 -0.60 -28.85 7.69
N ILE A 234 -1.27 -27.70 7.83
CA ILE A 234 -1.36 -26.94 9.07
C ILE A 234 -2.85 -26.64 9.30
N PRO A 235 -3.48 -27.23 10.32
CA PRO A 235 -4.89 -27.00 10.62
C PRO A 235 -5.18 -25.52 10.86
N ALA A 236 -6.41 -25.09 10.60
CA ALA A 236 -6.88 -23.75 10.89
C ALA A 236 -6.73 -23.45 12.40
N GLN A 237 -5.87 -22.52 12.75
CA GLN A 237 -5.53 -22.19 14.13
C GLN A 237 -5.03 -20.75 14.34
N PHE A 238 -4.74 -20.01 13.28
CA PHE A 238 -4.20 -18.66 13.36
C PHE A 238 -5.29 -17.64 13.15
N ILE A 239 -5.31 -16.58 13.95
CA ILE A 239 -6.27 -15.46 13.76
C ILE A 239 -5.91 -14.59 12.54
N TRP A 240 -4.66 -14.67 12.09
CA TRP A 240 -4.16 -14.04 10.88
C TRP A 240 -2.94 -14.80 10.35
N ALA A 241 -2.71 -14.79 9.04
CA ALA A 241 -1.59 -15.49 8.41
C ALA A 241 -1.25 -14.87 7.04
N THR A 242 0.04 -14.86 6.67
CA THR A 242 0.49 -14.59 5.30
C THR A 242 0.52 -15.87 4.47
N ASP A 243 0.66 -15.74 3.16
CA ASP A 243 1.11 -16.85 2.34
C ASP A 243 2.56 -17.24 2.68
N PHE A 244 2.95 -18.46 2.32
CA PHE A 244 4.35 -18.85 2.45
C PHE A 244 5.21 -18.07 1.45
N LEU A 245 6.26 -17.43 1.94
CA LEU A 245 7.30 -16.81 1.16
C LEU A 245 8.65 -17.40 1.60
N GLU A 246 9.40 -17.97 0.65
CA GLU A 246 10.68 -18.65 0.93
C GLU A 246 10.59 -19.66 2.09
N ASN A 247 9.52 -20.46 2.08
CA ASN A 247 9.23 -21.47 3.11
C ASN A 247 8.99 -20.93 4.54
N ARG A 248 8.59 -19.67 4.66
CA ARG A 248 8.23 -19.00 5.91
C ARG A 248 6.89 -18.30 5.78
N ALA A 249 6.12 -18.28 6.84
CA ALA A 249 4.91 -17.48 6.92
C ALA A 249 4.85 -16.76 8.28
N ILE A 250 4.42 -15.50 8.25
CA ILE A 250 4.08 -14.78 9.47
C ILE A 250 2.65 -15.15 9.83
N VAL A 251 2.44 -15.50 11.08
CA VAL A 251 1.13 -15.88 11.63
C VAL A 251 0.85 -15.12 12.91
N ALA A 252 -0.42 -14.88 13.21
CA ALA A 252 -0.83 -14.29 14.46
C ALA A 252 -1.72 -15.26 15.27
N THR A 253 -1.52 -15.25 16.58
CA THR A 253 -2.37 -15.89 17.58
C THR A 253 -2.91 -14.84 18.54
N GLN A 254 -3.66 -15.24 19.56
CA GLN A 254 -4.06 -14.33 20.63
C GLN A 254 -2.88 -13.72 21.41
N SER A 255 -1.72 -14.40 21.37
CA SER A 255 -0.51 -13.94 22.07
C SER A 255 0.32 -12.95 21.26
N GLY A 256 0.14 -12.87 19.95
CA GLY A 256 0.88 -11.99 19.05
C GLY A 256 1.27 -12.62 17.73
N TYR A 257 2.14 -11.94 17.01
CA TYR A 257 2.71 -12.37 15.74
C TYR A 257 3.97 -13.21 15.96
N GLY A 258 4.11 -14.24 15.14
CA GLY A 258 5.28 -15.11 15.08
C GLY A 258 5.55 -15.55 13.65
N VAL A 259 6.58 -16.37 13.46
CA VAL A 259 6.94 -16.93 12.15
C VAL A 259 6.96 -18.45 12.25
N ILE A 260 6.37 -19.11 11.27
CA ILE A 260 6.38 -20.57 11.14
C ILE A 260 7.14 -21.01 9.88
N ASN A 261 7.64 -22.24 9.92
CA ASN A 261 8.11 -22.95 8.75
C ASN A 261 6.98 -23.77 8.09
N THR A 262 7.28 -24.42 6.98
CA THR A 262 6.33 -25.24 6.20
C THR A 262 5.77 -26.46 6.97
N ALA A 263 6.39 -26.85 8.08
CA ALA A 263 5.87 -27.88 8.97
C ALA A 263 4.99 -27.31 10.11
N GLY A 264 4.68 -26.01 10.07
CA GLY A 264 3.89 -25.33 11.13
C GLY A 264 4.63 -25.09 12.44
N ARG A 265 5.95 -25.30 12.47
CA ARG A 265 6.75 -25.07 13.68
C ARG A 265 7.17 -23.61 13.74
N TYR A 266 7.00 -23.01 14.90
CA TYR A 266 7.49 -21.66 15.13
C TYR A 266 9.02 -21.61 15.05
N ILE A 267 9.53 -20.68 14.25
CA ILE A 267 10.94 -20.26 14.24
C ILE A 267 11.12 -18.94 14.98
N VAL A 268 10.08 -18.10 15.01
CA VAL A 268 9.95 -16.95 15.90
C VAL A 268 8.65 -17.14 16.68
N PRO A 269 8.67 -17.13 18.03
CA PRO A 269 7.49 -17.39 18.83
C PRO A 269 6.42 -16.29 18.62
N PRO A 270 5.12 -16.60 18.81
CA PRO A 270 4.02 -15.68 18.56
C PRO A 270 3.78 -14.75 19.76
N GLU A 271 4.70 -13.84 20.03
CA GLU A 271 4.68 -12.94 21.20
C GLU A 271 4.91 -11.45 20.85
N TYR A 272 5.00 -11.12 19.55
CA TYR A 272 5.30 -9.77 19.09
C TYR A 272 4.02 -9.06 18.64
N GLU A 273 3.90 -7.76 18.93
CA GLU A 273 2.73 -6.95 18.51
C GLU A 273 2.64 -6.83 16.99
N ILE A 274 3.76 -6.88 16.30
CA ILE A 274 3.86 -6.83 14.84
C ILE A 274 5.19 -7.43 14.40
N LEU A 275 5.18 -8.07 13.23
CA LEU A 275 6.41 -8.54 12.55
C LEU A 275 6.34 -8.19 11.07
N TYR A 276 7.48 -7.79 10.52
CA TYR A 276 7.68 -7.54 9.10
C TYR A 276 8.69 -8.51 8.54
N TYR A 277 8.65 -8.77 7.25
CA TYR A 277 9.67 -9.55 6.55
C TYR A 277 10.32 -8.69 5.47
N ASN A 278 11.64 -8.62 5.50
CA ASN A 278 12.42 -8.00 4.43
C ASN A 278 13.03 -9.11 3.56
N THR A 279 12.65 -9.14 2.28
CA THR A 279 13.08 -10.16 1.32
C THR A 279 14.54 -9.99 0.90
N ASP A 280 15.04 -8.76 0.81
CA ASP A 280 16.40 -8.47 0.35
C ASP A 280 17.45 -8.95 1.36
N TYR A 281 17.13 -8.85 2.64
CA TYR A 281 18.00 -9.26 3.73
C TYR A 281 17.60 -10.59 4.37
N MET A 282 16.46 -11.16 3.96
CA MET A 282 15.90 -12.39 4.51
C MET A 282 15.81 -12.36 6.04
N ILE A 283 15.26 -11.30 6.61
CA ILE A 283 15.11 -11.10 8.04
C ILE A 283 13.67 -10.77 8.42
N PHE A 284 13.26 -11.21 9.61
CA PHE A 284 12.03 -10.77 10.27
C PHE A 284 12.37 -9.68 11.26
N TYR A 285 11.57 -8.61 11.34
CA TYR A 285 11.90 -7.48 12.19
C TYR A 285 10.66 -6.73 12.65
N TYR A 286 10.84 -5.92 13.68
CA TYR A 286 9.88 -4.92 14.12
C TYR A 286 10.60 -3.67 14.64
N PHE A 287 9.85 -2.59 14.79
CA PHE A 287 10.40 -1.34 15.33
C PHE A 287 10.06 -1.25 16.82
N GLU A 288 11.07 -1.09 17.62
CA GLU A 288 10.94 -0.84 19.05
C GLU A 288 11.51 0.54 19.36
N TYR A 289 10.66 1.49 19.71
CA TYR A 289 11.03 2.90 19.88
C TYR A 289 11.85 3.42 18.69
N ASP A 290 13.11 3.80 18.91
CA ASP A 290 14.02 4.31 17.88
C ASP A 290 14.99 3.26 17.32
N SER A 291 14.74 1.99 17.58
CA SER A 291 15.57 0.88 17.14
C SER A 291 14.79 -0.13 16.31
N VAL A 292 15.52 -1.00 15.63
CA VAL A 292 15.00 -2.19 14.96
C VAL A 292 15.44 -3.39 15.79
N VAL A 293 14.50 -4.29 16.03
CA VAL A 293 14.78 -5.61 16.56
C VAL A 293 14.46 -6.62 15.46
N GLY A 294 15.31 -7.61 15.28
CA GLY A 294 15.12 -8.53 14.17
C GLY A 294 15.66 -9.93 14.45
N PHE A 295 15.26 -10.82 13.55
CA PHE A 295 15.63 -12.22 13.55
C PHE A 295 16.15 -12.60 12.17
N ASP A 296 17.15 -13.45 12.13
CA ASP A 296 17.58 -14.04 10.87
C ASP A 296 16.50 -14.97 10.29
N TYR A 297 16.72 -15.45 9.08
CA TYR A 297 15.81 -16.39 8.40
C TYR A 297 15.50 -17.67 9.22
N ASN A 298 16.35 -18.05 10.16
CA ASN A 298 16.18 -19.21 11.04
C ASN A 298 15.57 -18.85 12.41
N GLY A 299 15.16 -17.59 12.58
CA GLY A 299 14.55 -17.10 13.82
C GLY A 299 15.55 -16.80 14.95
N ARG A 300 16.85 -16.69 14.64
CA ARG A 300 17.84 -16.30 15.65
C ARG A 300 17.83 -14.81 15.81
N PRO A 301 17.78 -14.28 17.04
CA PRO A 301 17.89 -12.86 17.27
C PRO A 301 19.16 -12.29 16.64
N LEU A 302 19.07 -11.11 16.04
CA LEU A 302 20.18 -10.34 15.50
C LEU A 302 20.68 -9.37 16.56
N GLU A 303 21.98 -9.10 16.55
CA GLU A 303 22.58 -8.12 17.45
C GLU A 303 22.08 -6.71 17.10
N SER A 304 22.01 -5.83 18.10
CA SER A 304 21.46 -4.48 17.95
C SER A 304 22.25 -3.56 16.99
N ASP A 305 23.48 -3.91 16.69
CA ASP A 305 24.38 -3.22 15.76
C ASP A 305 24.45 -3.89 14.37
N ASP A 306 23.53 -4.81 14.08
CA ASP A 306 23.49 -5.46 12.76
C ASP A 306 23.32 -4.41 11.64
N TYR A 307 24.24 -4.41 10.67
CA TYR A 307 24.31 -3.42 9.60
C TYR A 307 23.02 -3.30 8.78
N ARG A 308 22.21 -4.37 8.71
CA ARG A 308 20.92 -4.40 8.00
C ARG A 308 19.90 -3.47 8.65
N PHE A 309 20.00 -3.24 9.95
CA PHE A 309 19.10 -2.37 10.69
C PHE A 309 19.23 -0.91 10.31
N GLU A 310 20.44 -0.45 9.96
CA GLU A 310 20.64 0.91 9.45
C GLU A 310 19.81 1.18 8.18
N HIS A 311 19.73 0.17 7.30
CA HIS A 311 18.91 0.25 6.10
C HIS A 311 17.41 0.20 6.43
N LEU A 312 16.98 -0.64 7.38
CA LEU A 312 15.59 -0.76 7.78
C LEU A 312 15.07 0.46 8.53
N LEU A 313 15.89 1.13 9.31
CA LEU A 313 15.54 2.40 9.96
C LEU A 313 15.10 3.47 8.95
N LYS A 314 15.61 3.41 7.72
CA LYS A 314 15.14 4.28 6.63
C LYS A 314 13.69 4.02 6.24
N TYR A 315 13.20 2.79 6.44
CA TYR A 315 11.82 2.39 6.15
C TYR A 315 10.86 2.62 7.33
N ARG A 316 11.33 3.02 8.50
CA ARG A 316 10.47 3.25 9.67
C ARG A 316 9.34 4.25 9.41
N TYR A 317 9.61 5.23 8.55
CA TYR A 317 8.68 6.29 8.17
C TYR A 317 8.18 6.17 6.72
N THR A 318 8.68 5.19 6.00
CA THR A 318 8.10 4.70 4.77
C THR A 318 7.28 3.45 5.12
N LYS A 319 6.15 3.20 4.46
CA LYS A 319 5.47 1.91 4.62
C LYS A 319 6.53 0.82 4.44
N PRO A 320 6.69 -0.09 5.40
CA PRO A 320 7.56 -1.26 5.16
C PRO A 320 7.07 -1.92 3.89
N PRO A 321 8.01 -2.37 3.03
CA PRO A 321 7.69 -2.91 1.72
C PRO A 321 6.95 -4.21 1.88
N ILE A 322 5.88 -4.44 2.27
CA ILE A 322 5.04 -5.63 2.40
C ILE A 322 4.46 -5.72 3.83
N ILE A 323 3.37 -5.01 4.07
CA ILE A 323 2.36 -5.53 4.98
C ILE A 323 1.42 -6.34 4.09
N TYR A 324 1.58 -7.66 4.09
CA TYR A 324 0.47 -8.53 3.70
C TYR A 324 -0.58 -8.39 4.81
N LYS A 325 -1.63 -7.61 4.56
CA LYS A 325 -2.87 -7.70 5.33
C LYS A 325 -3.73 -8.78 4.75
#